data_6f7caa3a28fe4f5346111022da8483cd
#
_entry.id   6f7caa3a28fe4f5346111022da8483cd
#
_cell.length_a   1.000
_cell.length_b   1.000
_cell.length_c   1.000
_cell.angle_alpha   90.00
_cell.angle_beta   90.00
_cell.angle_gamma   90.00
#
_symmetry.space_group_name_H-M   'P 1'
#
loop_
_entity.id
_entity.type
_entity.pdbx_description
1 polymer ?
#
loop_
_entity_poly.entity_id
_entity_poly.type
_entity_poly.pdbx_seq_one_letter_code
_entity_poly.pdbx_strand_id
1 'polypeptide(L)'
;MMKTFTAAIGAALLAACASAPETPAQAPSTASRFADPATIDAAFPPGLAEVSFESSGDRLNGHVYLANGAGPHPTVILLHGFPGNEKNLDLAQALRRDGFNVLFFHYRGAWGSEGVYSFTHLIEDVGAAASFLRANAADYRVDPAKLITIGHSMGGFAALQGAASDPAIVCTAAIAPANLGARVFAFDQSPEFEAGFRAYADSLQMLAGFDGERGVAEIRANAEAFELQTLTPGLAGKQVLIVGADKDASVSLDNVIKPLIAAYTADPALKTTGVILPGDHSFSWTRKALIDTVSDWASGCR
;
A
#
# COMPACT_ATOMS: atom_id res chain seq x y z
N MET A 1 -70.64 41.61 -37.12
CA MET A 1 -70.38 40.27 -36.58
C MET A 1 -68.95 40.26 -36.06
N MET A 2 -68.79 40.42 -34.77
CA MET A 2 -67.48 40.48 -34.04
C MET A 2 -67.25 39.10 -33.41
N LYS A 3 -66.15 38.47 -33.75
CA LYS A 3 -65.69 37.23 -33.09
C LYS A 3 -64.60 37.57 -32.10
N THR A 4 -64.92 37.39 -30.85
CA THR A 4 -63.97 37.50 -29.71
C THR A 4 -63.10 36.28 -29.63
N PHE A 5 -61.75 36.47 -29.62
CA PHE A 5 -60.76 35.48 -29.32
C PHE A 5 -60.36 35.55 -27.85
N THR A 6 -60.60 34.50 -27.12
CA THR A 6 -60.13 34.33 -25.72
C THR A 6 -58.78 33.67 -25.71
N ALA A 7 -57.75 34.32 -25.21
CA ALA A 7 -56.42 33.77 -25.01
C ALA A 7 -56.36 33.16 -23.62
N ALA A 8 -56.03 31.87 -23.56
CA ALA A 8 -55.73 31.16 -22.33
C ALA A 8 -54.23 31.25 -22.02
N ILE A 9 -53.88 31.83 -20.88
CA ILE A 9 -52.51 31.91 -20.36
C ILE A 9 -52.28 30.67 -19.53
N GLY A 10 -51.42 29.75 -20.03
CA GLY A 10 -50.97 28.62 -19.28
C GLY A 10 -49.74 29.00 -18.39
N ALA A 11 -49.90 28.93 -17.07
CA ALA A 11 -48.82 29.11 -16.13
C ALA A 11 -48.01 27.80 -16.03
N ALA A 12 -46.76 27.81 -16.48
CA ALA A 12 -45.83 26.71 -16.26
C ALA A 12 -45.21 26.85 -14.87
N LEU A 13 -45.50 25.92 -13.96
CA LEU A 13 -44.79 25.76 -12.68
C LEU A 13 -43.42 25.10 -12.94
N LEU A 14 -42.37 25.89 -12.82
CA LEU A 14 -41.00 25.39 -12.71
C LEU A 14 -40.78 24.86 -11.29
N ALA A 15 -40.77 23.54 -11.14
CA ALA A 15 -40.32 22.89 -9.91
C ALA A 15 -38.79 22.96 -9.85
N ALA A 16 -38.27 23.84 -9.01
CA ALA A 16 -36.85 23.87 -8.68
C ALA A 16 -36.54 22.71 -7.74
N CYS A 17 -35.86 21.68 -8.24
CA CYS A 17 -35.20 20.65 -7.39
C CYS A 17 -34.07 21.34 -6.63
N ALA A 18 -34.29 21.71 -5.39
CA ALA A 18 -33.23 22.10 -4.47
C ALA A 18 -32.45 20.83 -4.07
N SER A 19 -31.25 20.70 -4.58
CA SER A 19 -30.31 19.71 -4.09
C SER A 19 -29.99 20.01 -2.62
N ALA A 20 -30.22 19.06 -1.73
CA ALA A 20 -29.78 19.18 -0.34
C ALA A 20 -28.27 19.33 -0.32
N PRO A 21 -27.67 20.17 0.55
CA PRO A 21 -26.23 20.27 0.67
C PRO A 21 -25.68 18.93 1.15
N GLU A 22 -24.78 18.34 0.37
CA GLU A 22 -24.00 17.19 0.80
C GLU A 22 -23.16 17.62 2.01
N THR A 23 -23.44 17.04 3.16
CA THR A 23 -22.57 17.21 4.33
C THR A 23 -21.23 16.54 4.01
N PRO A 24 -20.09 17.26 4.06
CA PRO A 24 -18.79 16.65 3.83
C PRO A 24 -18.63 15.50 4.81
N ALA A 25 -18.23 14.32 4.31
CA ALA A 25 -17.90 13.18 5.15
C ALA A 25 -16.82 13.60 6.15
N GLN A 26 -17.16 13.58 7.42
CA GLN A 26 -16.23 13.95 8.49
C GLN A 26 -15.11 12.90 8.52
N ALA A 27 -13.86 13.34 8.41
CA ALA A 27 -12.71 12.44 8.56
C ALA A 27 -12.81 11.70 9.91
N PRO A 28 -12.60 10.37 9.95
CA PRO A 28 -12.69 9.62 11.20
C PRO A 28 -11.69 10.18 12.21
N SER A 29 -12.13 10.32 13.48
CA SER A 29 -11.24 10.77 14.55
C SER A 29 -10.21 9.68 14.84
N THR A 30 -8.99 10.05 15.25
CA THR A 30 -7.93 9.09 15.65
C THR A 30 -8.40 8.09 16.72
N ALA A 31 -9.38 8.44 17.53
CA ALA A 31 -10.00 7.54 18.51
C ALA A 31 -10.79 6.40 17.86
N SER A 32 -11.33 6.56 16.64
CA SER A 32 -12.18 5.55 15.99
C SER A 32 -11.40 4.34 15.49
N ARG A 33 -10.14 4.50 15.07
CA ARG A 33 -9.32 3.40 14.52
C ARG A 33 -8.86 2.38 15.57
N PHE A 34 -8.91 2.74 16.86
CA PHE A 34 -8.59 1.86 17.98
C PHE A 34 -9.82 1.39 18.76
N ALA A 35 -11.02 1.79 18.36
CA ALA A 35 -12.27 1.39 18.96
C ALA A 35 -13.09 0.54 17.97
N ASP A 36 -13.96 -0.30 18.51
CA ASP A 36 -14.95 -0.98 17.69
C ASP A 36 -15.95 0.01 17.08
N PRO A 37 -16.45 -0.24 15.87
CA PRO A 37 -17.41 0.65 15.22
C PRO A 37 -18.69 0.77 16.05
N ALA A 38 -19.16 2.00 16.27
CA ALA A 38 -20.38 2.26 17.04
C ALA A 38 -21.64 1.72 16.33
N THR A 39 -21.60 1.59 15.01
CA THR A 39 -22.68 1.03 14.18
C THR A 39 -22.12 0.11 13.13
N ILE A 40 -22.86 -0.97 12.85
CA ILE A 40 -22.51 -1.95 11.82
C ILE A 40 -23.63 -1.94 10.78
N ASP A 41 -23.27 -1.80 9.51
CA ASP A 41 -24.20 -2.01 8.40
C ASP A 41 -24.55 -3.49 8.32
N ALA A 42 -25.78 -3.86 8.63
CA ALA A 42 -26.22 -5.25 8.68
C ALA A 42 -26.22 -5.92 7.30
N ALA A 43 -26.35 -5.15 6.21
CA ALA A 43 -26.31 -5.67 4.84
C ALA A 43 -24.86 -5.79 4.34
N PHE A 44 -23.96 -4.94 4.83
CA PHE A 44 -22.55 -4.89 4.42
C PHE A 44 -21.61 -4.77 5.64
N PRO A 45 -21.61 -5.77 6.54
CA PRO A 45 -20.80 -5.70 7.74
C PRO A 45 -19.30 -5.72 7.41
N PRO A 46 -18.44 -5.25 8.34
CA PRO A 46 -17.02 -5.49 8.23
C PRO A 46 -16.74 -7.00 8.29
N GLY A 47 -15.75 -7.45 7.52
CA GLY A 47 -15.48 -8.88 7.39
C GLY A 47 -14.03 -9.20 7.06
N LEU A 48 -13.78 -10.49 6.91
CA LEU A 48 -12.56 -11.07 6.39
C LEU A 48 -12.94 -12.07 5.30
N ALA A 49 -12.45 -11.88 4.09
CA ALA A 49 -12.60 -12.81 2.99
C ALA A 49 -11.25 -13.47 2.68
N GLU A 50 -11.19 -14.80 2.76
CA GLU A 50 -10.03 -15.55 2.25
C GLU A 50 -10.01 -15.45 0.73
N VAL A 51 -8.84 -15.22 0.15
CA VAL A 51 -8.67 -15.12 -1.29
C VAL A 51 -7.44 -15.87 -1.76
N SER A 52 -7.50 -16.35 -2.98
CA SER A 52 -6.32 -16.74 -3.75
C SER A 52 -6.43 -16.14 -5.15
N PHE A 53 -5.29 -15.74 -5.72
CA PHE A 53 -5.22 -15.21 -7.07
C PHE A 53 -3.91 -15.64 -7.73
N GLU A 54 -3.84 -15.53 -9.03
CA GLU A 54 -2.68 -15.97 -9.80
C GLU A 54 -1.74 -14.79 -10.10
N SER A 55 -0.45 -15.05 -10.03
CA SER A 55 0.62 -14.22 -10.57
C SER A 55 1.55 -15.08 -11.41
N SER A 56 1.63 -14.79 -12.73
CA SER A 56 2.45 -15.55 -13.69
C SER A 56 2.20 -17.07 -13.68
N GLY A 57 0.96 -17.50 -13.37
CA GLY A 57 0.55 -18.90 -13.31
C GLY A 57 0.72 -19.57 -11.95
N ASP A 58 1.33 -18.92 -10.97
CA ASP A 58 1.46 -19.40 -9.60
C ASP A 58 0.36 -18.81 -8.71
N ARG A 59 -0.23 -19.64 -7.84
CA ARG A 59 -1.29 -19.21 -6.92
C ARG A 59 -0.72 -18.61 -5.65
N LEU A 60 -1.17 -17.37 -5.36
CA LEU A 60 -0.85 -16.66 -4.13
C LEU A 60 -2.01 -16.73 -3.13
N ASN A 61 -1.66 -16.87 -1.86
CA ASN A 61 -2.63 -16.93 -0.77
C ASN A 61 -2.71 -15.59 -0.04
N GLY A 62 -3.93 -15.16 0.28
CA GLY A 62 -4.16 -13.90 0.96
C GLY A 62 -5.55 -13.78 1.58
N HIS A 63 -5.86 -12.61 2.06
CA HIS A 63 -7.19 -12.27 2.55
C HIS A 63 -7.47 -10.78 2.39
N VAL A 64 -8.75 -10.43 2.25
CA VAL A 64 -9.22 -9.05 2.22
C VAL A 64 -9.95 -8.74 3.50
N TYR A 65 -9.47 -7.74 4.25
CA TYR A 65 -10.25 -7.10 5.29
C TYR A 65 -11.27 -6.18 4.63
N LEU A 66 -12.55 -6.45 4.82
CA LEU A 66 -13.66 -5.68 4.26
C LEU A 66 -14.11 -4.60 5.25
N ALA A 67 -14.14 -3.36 4.80
CA ALA A 67 -14.65 -2.24 5.59
C ALA A 67 -16.17 -2.34 5.81
N ASN A 68 -16.67 -1.59 6.77
CA ASN A 68 -18.10 -1.47 7.05
C ASN A 68 -18.80 -0.61 5.99
N GLY A 69 -19.95 -1.06 5.47
CA GLY A 69 -20.75 -0.33 4.49
C GLY A 69 -20.69 -0.89 3.07
N ALA A 70 -21.59 -0.42 2.23
CA ALA A 70 -21.76 -0.90 0.85
C ALA A 70 -20.58 -0.59 -0.07
N GLY A 71 -19.75 0.40 0.24
CA GLY A 71 -18.67 0.87 -0.62
C GLY A 71 -19.18 1.69 -1.83
N PRO A 72 -18.37 1.84 -2.91
CA PRO A 72 -17.04 1.24 -3.05
C PRO A 72 -16.01 1.86 -2.09
N HIS A 73 -15.10 1.03 -1.58
CA HIS A 73 -14.09 1.46 -0.62
C HIS A 73 -12.73 1.65 -1.29
N PRO A 74 -11.97 2.72 -0.97
CA PRO A 74 -10.54 2.78 -1.30
C PRO A 74 -9.85 1.56 -0.69
N THR A 75 -8.93 0.96 -1.44
CA THR A 75 -8.39 -0.34 -1.07
C THR A 75 -6.87 -0.32 -1.01
N VAL A 76 -6.33 -0.77 0.11
CA VAL A 76 -4.91 -0.90 0.37
C VAL A 76 -4.43 -2.30 -0.02
N ILE A 77 -3.32 -2.37 -0.74
CA ILE A 77 -2.50 -3.58 -0.91
C ILE A 77 -1.39 -3.49 0.13
N LEU A 78 -1.48 -4.31 1.19
CA LEU A 78 -0.54 -4.32 2.30
C LEU A 78 0.53 -5.37 2.10
N LEU A 79 1.79 -4.94 2.05
CA LEU A 79 2.94 -5.70 1.60
C LEU A 79 3.92 -5.95 2.76
N HIS A 80 4.16 -7.23 3.07
CA HIS A 80 5.07 -7.61 4.15
C HIS A 80 6.54 -7.53 3.76
N GLY A 81 7.43 -7.47 4.76
CA GLY A 81 8.87 -7.42 4.58
C GLY A 81 9.51 -8.78 4.27
N PHE A 82 10.83 -8.85 4.37
CA PHE A 82 11.63 -10.06 4.19
C PHE A 82 12.03 -10.61 5.56
N PRO A 83 11.67 -11.84 5.91
CA PRO A 83 10.91 -12.82 5.13
C PRO A 83 9.38 -12.74 5.33
N GLY A 84 8.85 -11.76 6.06
CA GLY A 84 7.41 -11.61 6.30
C GLY A 84 6.94 -12.04 7.69
N ASN A 85 7.82 -11.95 8.69
CA ASN A 85 7.44 -12.19 10.09
C ASN A 85 6.54 -11.05 10.60
N GLU A 86 6.95 -9.79 10.39
CA GLU A 86 6.10 -8.63 10.64
C GLU A 86 5.17 -8.38 9.45
N LYS A 87 3.88 -8.53 9.68
CA LYS A 87 2.83 -8.45 8.65
C LYS A 87 2.02 -7.16 8.71
N ASN A 88 2.18 -6.38 9.75
CA ASN A 88 1.45 -5.13 10.01
C ASN A 88 -0.08 -5.30 10.01
N LEU A 89 -0.61 -6.42 10.49
CA LEU A 89 -2.06 -6.68 10.48
C LEU A 89 -2.82 -5.82 11.49
N ASP A 90 -2.18 -5.25 12.49
CA ASP A 90 -2.73 -4.21 13.37
C ASP A 90 -3.03 -2.92 12.59
N LEU A 91 -2.14 -2.52 11.67
CA LEU A 91 -2.37 -1.43 10.72
C LEU A 91 -3.53 -1.77 9.77
N ALA A 92 -3.58 -3.01 9.24
CA ALA A 92 -4.70 -3.45 8.40
C ALA A 92 -6.05 -3.30 9.12
N GLN A 93 -6.13 -3.69 10.39
CA GLN A 93 -7.33 -3.58 11.19
C GLN A 93 -7.72 -2.11 11.47
N ALA A 94 -6.75 -1.24 11.67
CA ALA A 94 -6.99 0.19 11.85
C ALA A 94 -7.52 0.84 10.56
N LEU A 95 -6.87 0.57 9.43
CA LEU A 95 -7.32 1.05 8.11
C LEU A 95 -8.72 0.55 7.76
N ARG A 96 -9.06 -0.72 8.10
CA ARG A 96 -10.42 -1.24 7.93
C ARG A 96 -11.44 -0.43 8.72
N ARG A 97 -11.13 -0.09 9.99
CA ARG A 97 -12.02 0.76 10.82
C ARG A 97 -12.14 2.17 10.28
N ASP A 98 -11.10 2.67 9.65
CA ASP A 98 -11.10 3.95 8.94
C ASP A 98 -11.83 3.87 7.57
N GLY A 99 -12.39 2.72 7.17
CA GLY A 99 -13.22 2.57 5.97
C GLY A 99 -12.44 2.21 4.70
N PHE A 100 -11.21 1.71 4.83
CA PHE A 100 -10.47 1.10 3.72
C PHE A 100 -10.69 -0.41 3.70
N ASN A 101 -10.79 -1.00 2.51
CA ASN A 101 -10.48 -2.42 2.39
C ASN A 101 -8.97 -2.62 2.43
N VAL A 102 -8.51 -3.78 2.89
CA VAL A 102 -7.09 -4.11 2.89
C VAL A 102 -6.87 -5.52 2.38
N LEU A 103 -6.21 -5.67 1.23
CA LEU A 103 -5.69 -6.93 0.76
C LEU A 103 -4.30 -7.17 1.36
N PHE A 104 -4.15 -8.24 2.11
CA PHE A 104 -2.86 -8.79 2.51
C PHE A 104 -2.66 -10.13 1.80
N PHE A 105 -1.46 -10.38 1.28
CA PHE A 105 -1.14 -11.65 0.64
C PHE A 105 0.33 -12.01 0.83
N HIS A 106 0.66 -13.28 0.57
CA HIS A 106 2.03 -13.76 0.53
C HIS A 106 2.51 -13.87 -0.91
N TYR A 107 3.70 -13.34 -1.18
CA TYR A 107 4.32 -13.35 -2.50
C TYR A 107 4.59 -14.76 -3.01
N ARG A 108 4.86 -14.93 -4.29
CA ARG A 108 5.31 -16.20 -4.88
C ARG A 108 6.44 -16.80 -4.08
N GLY A 109 6.34 -18.11 -3.82
CA GLY A 109 7.32 -18.85 -3.05
C GLY A 109 7.41 -18.49 -1.57
N ALA A 110 6.52 -17.65 -1.03
CA ALA A 110 6.55 -17.28 0.37
C ALA A 110 5.35 -17.82 1.14
N TRP A 111 5.57 -18.37 2.34
CA TRP A 111 4.53 -18.72 3.32
C TRP A 111 3.39 -19.58 2.76
N GLY A 112 3.69 -20.51 1.84
CA GLY A 112 2.71 -21.44 1.25
C GLY A 112 2.03 -20.94 -0.02
N SER A 113 2.36 -19.77 -0.54
CA SER A 113 2.08 -19.41 -1.92
C SER A 113 2.95 -20.23 -2.88
N GLU A 114 2.41 -20.57 -4.05
CA GLU A 114 3.11 -21.34 -5.06
C GLU A 114 4.27 -20.55 -5.71
N GLY A 115 5.08 -21.22 -6.52
CA GLY A 115 6.17 -20.63 -7.27
C GLY A 115 7.47 -20.51 -6.50
N VAL A 116 8.36 -19.65 -7.00
CA VAL A 116 9.71 -19.43 -6.46
C VAL A 116 9.82 -17.97 -6.01
N TYR A 117 10.38 -17.78 -4.83
CA TYR A 117 10.60 -16.45 -4.29
C TYR A 117 11.73 -15.73 -5.05
N SER A 118 11.52 -14.47 -5.40
CA SER A 118 12.56 -13.56 -5.89
C SER A 118 12.13 -12.10 -5.68
N PHE A 119 13.06 -11.16 -5.64
CA PHE A 119 12.76 -9.74 -5.47
C PHE A 119 12.05 -9.15 -6.71
N THR A 120 12.35 -9.65 -7.89
CA THR A 120 11.64 -9.27 -9.13
C THR A 120 10.19 -9.73 -9.10
N HIS A 121 9.95 -10.97 -8.62
CA HIS A 121 8.59 -11.51 -8.53
C HIS A 121 7.70 -10.71 -7.58
N LEU A 122 8.25 -10.11 -6.51
CA LEU A 122 7.46 -9.26 -5.61
C LEU A 122 6.81 -8.09 -6.35
N ILE A 123 7.54 -7.48 -7.29
CA ILE A 123 7.04 -6.33 -8.06
C ILE A 123 5.89 -6.77 -8.97
N GLU A 124 6.07 -7.91 -9.63
CA GLU A 124 5.03 -8.51 -10.48
C GLU A 124 3.79 -8.90 -9.67
N ASP A 125 3.98 -9.46 -8.48
CA ASP A 125 2.90 -9.89 -7.58
C ASP A 125 2.06 -8.70 -7.08
N VAL A 126 2.67 -7.53 -6.88
CA VAL A 126 1.91 -6.28 -6.60
C VAL A 126 1.01 -5.92 -7.78
N GLY A 127 1.50 -6.03 -9.01
CA GLY A 127 0.71 -5.82 -10.22
C GLY A 127 -0.46 -6.82 -10.37
N ALA A 128 -0.18 -8.11 -10.06
CA ALA A 128 -1.20 -9.15 -10.04
C ALA A 128 -2.27 -8.89 -8.98
N ALA A 129 -1.88 -8.49 -7.77
CA ALA A 129 -2.79 -8.11 -6.68
C ALA A 129 -3.69 -6.93 -7.06
N ALA A 130 -3.13 -5.90 -7.70
CA ALA A 130 -3.90 -4.76 -8.19
C ALA A 130 -4.90 -5.17 -9.29
N SER A 131 -4.48 -6.04 -10.19
CA SER A 131 -5.34 -6.59 -11.26
C SER A 131 -6.47 -7.45 -10.69
N PHE A 132 -6.18 -8.31 -9.70
CA PHE A 132 -7.18 -9.10 -8.99
C PHE A 132 -8.24 -8.22 -8.32
N LEU A 133 -7.83 -7.17 -7.61
CA LEU A 133 -8.77 -6.26 -6.96
C LEU A 133 -9.67 -5.53 -7.95
N ARG A 134 -9.13 -5.10 -9.10
CA ARG A 134 -9.91 -4.46 -10.16
C ARG A 134 -10.91 -5.43 -10.80
N ALA A 135 -10.48 -6.66 -11.09
CA ALA A 135 -11.34 -7.68 -11.71
C ALA A 135 -12.49 -8.11 -10.80
N ASN A 136 -12.29 -8.08 -9.49
CA ASN A 136 -13.27 -8.52 -8.49
C ASN A 136 -13.81 -7.35 -7.64
N ALA A 137 -13.82 -6.13 -8.22
CA ALA A 137 -14.17 -4.92 -7.49
C ALA A 137 -15.58 -4.95 -6.86
N ALA A 138 -16.55 -5.54 -7.56
CA ALA A 138 -17.92 -5.68 -7.05
C ALA A 138 -18.00 -6.64 -5.86
N ASP A 139 -17.32 -7.78 -5.94
CA ASP A 139 -17.37 -8.84 -4.93
C ASP A 139 -16.77 -8.39 -3.59
N TYR A 140 -15.71 -7.60 -3.66
CA TYR A 140 -15.00 -7.07 -2.48
C TYR A 140 -15.31 -5.60 -2.19
N ARG A 141 -16.27 -4.99 -2.87
CA ARG A 141 -16.66 -3.57 -2.66
C ARG A 141 -15.48 -2.60 -2.82
N VAL A 142 -14.59 -2.87 -3.77
CA VAL A 142 -13.38 -2.08 -4.05
C VAL A 142 -13.72 -0.88 -4.94
N ASP A 143 -13.13 0.27 -4.65
CA ASP A 143 -13.02 1.36 -5.60
C ASP A 143 -11.80 1.14 -6.50
N PRO A 144 -11.95 0.68 -7.75
CA PRO A 144 -10.82 0.35 -8.61
C PRO A 144 -9.98 1.56 -9.01
N ALA A 145 -10.50 2.77 -8.84
CA ALA A 145 -9.78 4.02 -9.10
C ALA A 145 -8.97 4.51 -7.89
N LYS A 146 -9.08 3.83 -6.73
CA LYS A 146 -8.45 4.25 -5.48
C LYS A 146 -7.69 3.10 -4.83
N LEU A 147 -6.75 2.51 -5.59
CA LEU A 147 -5.81 1.53 -5.07
C LEU A 147 -4.58 2.23 -4.50
N ILE A 148 -4.14 1.73 -3.35
CA ILE A 148 -3.05 2.28 -2.53
C ILE A 148 -2.12 1.12 -2.20
N THR A 149 -0.80 1.31 -2.32
CA THR A 149 0.17 0.34 -1.80
C THR A 149 0.74 0.84 -0.48
N ILE A 150 0.84 -0.05 0.51
CA ILE A 150 1.51 0.22 1.79
C ILE A 150 2.40 -0.98 2.09
N GLY A 151 3.68 -0.74 2.34
CA GLY A 151 4.59 -1.84 2.62
C GLY A 151 5.67 -1.51 3.64
N HIS A 152 6.16 -2.53 4.33
CA HIS A 152 7.20 -2.43 5.34
C HIS A 152 8.49 -3.11 4.87
N SER A 153 9.64 -2.48 5.09
CA SER A 153 10.94 -3.04 4.77
C SER A 153 11.06 -3.38 3.27
N MET A 154 11.30 -4.62 2.91
CA MET A 154 11.24 -5.10 1.52
C MET A 154 9.82 -4.91 0.92
N GLY A 155 8.76 -5.01 1.70
CA GLY A 155 7.41 -4.64 1.25
C GLY A 155 7.30 -3.15 0.91
N GLY A 156 8.06 -2.28 1.58
CA GLY A 156 8.18 -0.86 1.24
C GLY A 156 8.87 -0.64 -0.11
N PHE A 157 9.90 -1.43 -0.42
CA PHE A 157 10.49 -1.50 -1.75
C PHE A 157 9.44 -1.93 -2.79
N ALA A 158 8.74 -3.03 -2.55
CA ALA A 158 7.71 -3.53 -3.46
C ALA A 158 6.54 -2.54 -3.65
N ALA A 159 6.14 -1.81 -2.59
CA ALA A 159 5.10 -0.79 -2.66
C ALA A 159 5.46 0.37 -3.60
N LEU A 160 6.69 0.88 -3.48
CA LEU A 160 7.18 1.96 -4.34
C LEU A 160 7.35 1.50 -5.79
N GLN A 161 7.94 0.33 -6.02
CA GLN A 161 8.12 -0.26 -7.36
C GLN A 161 6.77 -0.53 -8.04
N GLY A 162 5.84 -1.16 -7.32
CA GLY A 162 4.51 -1.44 -7.85
C GLY A 162 3.73 -0.17 -8.18
N ALA A 163 3.80 0.85 -7.32
CA ALA A 163 3.17 2.13 -7.58
C ALA A 163 3.82 2.88 -8.77
N ALA A 164 5.14 2.78 -8.93
CA ALA A 164 5.83 3.38 -10.07
C ALA A 164 5.48 2.71 -11.40
N SER A 165 5.17 1.42 -11.38
CA SER A 165 4.83 0.60 -12.55
C SER A 165 3.35 0.66 -12.94
N ASP A 166 2.44 1.02 -12.00
CA ASP A 166 1.00 1.06 -12.24
C ASP A 166 0.46 2.49 -12.04
N PRO A 167 0.10 3.20 -13.14
CA PRO A 167 -0.41 4.57 -13.06
C PRO A 167 -1.76 4.69 -12.31
N ALA A 168 -2.51 3.61 -12.17
CA ALA A 168 -3.79 3.60 -11.48
C ALA A 168 -3.68 3.35 -9.97
N ILE A 169 -2.48 3.11 -9.43
CA ILE A 169 -2.20 3.20 -8.00
C ILE A 169 -1.98 4.68 -7.68
N VAL A 170 -2.84 5.25 -6.84
CA VAL A 170 -2.87 6.71 -6.63
C VAL A 170 -1.98 7.20 -5.49
N CYS A 171 -1.70 6.32 -4.51
CA CYS A 171 -0.89 6.62 -3.34
C CYS A 171 0.01 5.44 -2.98
N THR A 172 1.18 5.71 -2.39
CA THR A 172 2.07 4.66 -1.90
C THR A 172 2.74 5.07 -0.59
N ALA A 173 2.79 4.16 0.38
CA ALA A 173 3.52 4.35 1.63
C ALA A 173 4.60 3.29 1.81
N ALA A 174 5.80 3.73 2.12
CA ALA A 174 6.95 2.89 2.38
C ALA A 174 7.42 3.07 3.85
N ILE A 175 7.23 2.04 4.65
CA ILE A 175 7.58 2.00 6.06
C ILE A 175 8.94 1.33 6.19
N ALA A 176 9.97 2.05 6.62
CA ALA A 176 11.35 1.60 6.72
C ALA A 176 11.81 0.83 5.45
N PRO A 177 11.62 1.39 4.23
CA PRO A 177 11.83 0.65 2.99
C PRO A 177 13.28 0.21 2.81
N ALA A 178 13.46 -1.06 2.43
CA ALA A 178 14.76 -1.55 1.98
C ALA A 178 15.04 -1.00 0.58
N ASN A 179 16.18 -0.33 0.38
CA ASN A 179 16.67 0.00 -0.96
C ASN A 179 17.61 -1.11 -1.44
N LEU A 180 17.08 -2.02 -2.27
CA LEU A 180 17.85 -3.17 -2.72
C LEU A 180 18.97 -2.79 -3.70
N GLY A 181 18.78 -1.75 -4.53
CA GLY A 181 19.82 -1.24 -5.41
C GLY A 181 21.03 -0.70 -4.64
N ALA A 182 20.77 0.10 -3.62
CA ALA A 182 21.83 0.63 -2.75
C ALA A 182 22.60 -0.45 -1.96
N ARG A 183 22.03 -1.67 -1.79
CA ARG A 183 22.72 -2.78 -1.11
C ARG A 183 23.97 -3.25 -1.85
N VAL A 184 24.04 -3.10 -3.18
CA VAL A 184 25.23 -3.47 -3.94
C VAL A 184 26.45 -2.72 -3.44
N PHE A 185 26.30 -1.40 -3.23
CA PHE A 185 27.39 -0.61 -2.64
C PHE A 185 27.78 -1.10 -1.24
N ALA A 186 26.82 -1.44 -0.40
CA ALA A 186 27.08 -1.96 0.94
C ALA A 186 27.80 -3.31 0.89
N PHE A 187 27.45 -4.21 -0.02
CA PHE A 187 28.12 -5.47 -0.25
C PHE A 187 29.58 -5.29 -0.71
N ASP A 188 29.82 -4.34 -1.62
CA ASP A 188 31.16 -4.04 -2.13
C ASP A 188 32.07 -3.41 -1.08
N GLN A 189 31.51 -2.67 -0.12
CA GLN A 189 32.26 -2.07 0.99
C GLN A 189 32.49 -3.05 2.15
N SER A 190 31.66 -4.08 2.31
CA SER A 190 31.77 -5.04 3.42
C SER A 190 31.40 -6.45 2.96
N PRO A 191 32.42 -7.28 2.66
CA PRO A 191 32.22 -8.71 2.40
C PRO A 191 31.52 -9.44 3.55
N GLU A 192 31.74 -9.01 4.79
CA GLU A 192 31.11 -9.57 5.98
C GLU A 192 29.61 -9.27 6.00
N PHE A 193 29.20 -8.09 5.53
CA PHE A 193 27.77 -7.73 5.41
C PHE A 193 27.08 -8.59 4.34
N GLU A 194 27.73 -8.81 3.19
CA GLU A 194 27.21 -9.72 2.15
C GLU A 194 27.11 -11.15 2.68
N ALA A 195 28.16 -11.66 3.35
CA ALA A 195 28.17 -12.99 3.93
C ALA A 195 27.06 -13.15 4.99
N GLY A 196 26.85 -12.14 5.82
CA GLY A 196 25.76 -12.11 6.80
C GLY A 196 24.38 -12.16 6.14
N PHE A 197 24.17 -11.42 5.04
CA PHE A 197 22.94 -11.48 4.26
C PHE A 197 22.70 -12.87 3.66
N ARG A 198 23.75 -13.50 3.07
CA ARG A 198 23.67 -14.87 2.53
C ARG A 198 23.29 -15.85 3.60
N ALA A 199 23.99 -15.87 4.72
CA ALA A 199 23.72 -16.79 5.83
C ALA A 199 22.29 -16.59 6.40
N TYR A 200 21.82 -15.35 6.49
CA TYR A 200 20.46 -15.10 6.89
C TYR A 200 19.45 -15.65 5.88
N ALA A 201 19.62 -15.36 4.59
CA ALA A 201 18.74 -15.86 3.53
C ALA A 201 18.70 -17.38 3.48
N ASP A 202 19.83 -18.05 3.64
CA ASP A 202 19.94 -19.53 3.67
C ASP A 202 19.19 -20.16 4.87
N SER A 203 18.97 -19.39 5.93
CA SER A 203 18.22 -19.84 7.12
C SER A 203 16.70 -19.79 6.96
N LEU A 204 16.19 -19.18 5.89
CA LEU A 204 14.76 -18.86 5.71
C LEU A 204 14.00 -19.99 5.03
N GLN A 205 13.43 -20.91 5.81
CA GLN A 205 12.70 -22.08 5.29
C GLN A 205 11.33 -21.76 4.70
N MET A 206 10.77 -20.56 4.95
CA MET A 206 9.47 -20.13 4.44
C MET A 206 9.53 -19.55 3.01
N LEU A 207 10.71 -19.50 2.40
CA LEU A 207 10.94 -18.97 1.05
C LEU A 207 11.36 -20.11 0.10
N ALA A 208 10.46 -20.54 -0.74
CA ALA A 208 10.68 -21.64 -1.67
C ALA A 208 11.64 -21.23 -2.80
N GLY A 209 12.64 -22.06 -3.07
CA GLY A 209 13.58 -21.86 -4.16
C GLY A 209 14.49 -20.64 -4.04
N PHE A 210 14.65 -20.09 -2.83
CA PHE A 210 15.46 -18.91 -2.54
C PHE A 210 16.58 -19.26 -1.56
N ASP A 211 17.75 -18.71 -1.79
CA ASP A 211 18.93 -18.81 -0.95
C ASP A 211 19.77 -17.52 -1.05
N GLY A 212 20.81 -17.43 -0.25
CA GLY A 212 21.67 -16.24 -0.19
C GLY A 212 22.43 -15.98 -1.48
N GLU A 213 22.84 -17.04 -2.20
CA GLU A 213 23.52 -16.91 -3.49
C GLU A 213 22.60 -16.26 -4.52
N ARG A 214 21.39 -16.77 -4.67
CA ARG A 214 20.37 -16.25 -5.60
C ARG A 214 19.99 -14.83 -5.25
N GLY A 215 19.77 -14.55 -3.95
CA GLY A 215 19.39 -13.23 -3.50
C GLY A 215 20.44 -12.17 -3.81
N VAL A 216 21.72 -12.44 -3.55
CA VAL A 216 22.82 -11.52 -3.88
C VAL A 216 23.00 -11.37 -5.38
N ALA A 217 22.96 -12.48 -6.13
CA ALA A 217 23.06 -12.45 -7.59
C ALA A 217 21.95 -11.61 -8.23
N GLU A 218 20.72 -11.78 -7.76
CA GLU A 218 19.57 -11.02 -8.24
C GLU A 218 19.70 -9.52 -7.92
N ILE A 219 20.06 -9.15 -6.68
CA ILE A 219 20.29 -7.76 -6.29
C ILE A 219 21.39 -7.12 -7.15
N ARG A 220 22.50 -7.80 -7.39
CA ARG A 220 23.59 -7.29 -8.23
C ARG A 220 23.17 -7.13 -9.70
N ALA A 221 22.43 -8.12 -10.24
CA ALA A 221 21.96 -8.08 -11.64
C ALA A 221 20.94 -6.95 -11.88
N ASN A 222 20.20 -6.55 -10.87
CA ASN A 222 19.12 -5.56 -10.98
C ASN A 222 19.40 -4.26 -10.20
N ALA A 223 20.66 -3.95 -9.88
CA ALA A 223 21.03 -2.85 -9.01
C ALA A 223 20.39 -1.51 -9.40
N GLU A 224 20.41 -1.17 -10.68
CA GLU A 224 19.81 0.06 -11.22
C GLU A 224 18.27 0.04 -11.11
N ALA A 225 17.63 -1.04 -11.53
CA ALA A 225 16.18 -1.20 -11.48
C ALA A 225 15.63 -1.24 -10.04
N PHE A 226 16.45 -1.70 -9.09
CA PHE A 226 16.09 -1.78 -7.67
C PHE A 226 16.47 -0.54 -6.87
N GLU A 227 17.05 0.49 -7.51
CA GLU A 227 17.40 1.74 -6.83
C GLU A 227 16.15 2.63 -6.66
N LEU A 228 15.72 2.79 -5.40
CA LEU A 228 14.47 3.51 -5.10
C LEU A 228 14.51 5.00 -5.42
N GLN A 229 15.68 5.64 -5.35
CA GLN A 229 15.80 7.07 -5.62
C GLN A 229 15.52 7.43 -7.08
N THR A 230 15.59 6.47 -7.99
CA THR A 230 15.33 6.66 -9.43
C THR A 230 13.87 6.52 -9.83
N LEU A 231 12.97 6.17 -8.90
CA LEU A 231 11.56 5.89 -9.20
C LEU A 231 10.69 7.14 -9.36
N THR A 232 11.22 8.34 -9.11
CA THR A 232 10.42 9.57 -9.12
C THR A 232 9.61 9.78 -10.42
N PRO A 233 10.12 9.47 -11.64
CA PRO A 233 9.31 9.64 -12.84
C PRO A 233 8.05 8.75 -12.87
N GLY A 234 8.14 7.48 -12.40
CA GLY A 234 7.01 6.55 -12.32
C GLY A 234 6.01 6.89 -11.21
N LEU A 235 6.45 7.68 -10.23
CA LEU A 235 5.62 8.12 -9.10
C LEU A 235 5.02 9.53 -9.31
N ALA A 236 5.29 10.19 -10.43
CA ALA A 236 4.81 11.54 -10.71
C ALA A 236 3.28 11.67 -10.51
N GLY A 237 2.86 12.71 -9.82
CA GLY A 237 1.46 12.99 -9.49
C GLY A 237 0.89 12.21 -8.29
N LYS A 238 1.60 11.21 -7.78
CA LYS A 238 1.15 10.38 -6.65
C LYS A 238 1.48 11.03 -5.31
N GLN A 239 0.71 10.65 -4.29
CA GLN A 239 1.05 10.92 -2.90
C GLN A 239 1.96 9.82 -2.38
N VAL A 240 3.10 10.19 -1.82
CA VAL A 240 4.11 9.26 -1.30
C VAL A 240 4.37 9.54 0.17
N LEU A 241 4.28 8.52 1.01
CA LEU A 241 4.71 8.56 2.40
C LEU A 241 5.95 7.69 2.58
N ILE A 242 6.98 8.25 3.23
CA ILE A 242 8.15 7.48 3.66
C ILE A 242 8.26 7.64 5.18
N VAL A 243 8.19 6.52 5.90
CA VAL A 243 8.36 6.47 7.35
C VAL A 243 9.67 5.78 7.68
N GLY A 244 10.53 6.43 8.45
CA GLY A 244 11.76 5.85 8.99
C GLY A 244 11.68 5.66 10.50
N ALA A 245 12.55 4.81 11.06
CA ALA A 245 12.72 4.63 12.50
C ALA A 245 14.12 5.07 12.94
N ASP A 246 14.22 5.78 14.06
CA ASP A 246 15.48 6.40 14.52
C ASP A 246 16.47 5.39 15.15
N LYS A 247 16.03 4.18 15.49
CA LYS A 247 16.80 3.08 16.04
C LYS A 247 16.79 1.82 15.17
N ASP A 248 16.49 2.00 13.87
CA ASP A 248 16.48 0.90 12.92
C ASP A 248 17.91 0.39 12.66
N ALA A 249 18.16 -0.87 13.04
CA ALA A 249 19.43 -1.55 12.79
C ALA A 249 19.47 -2.31 11.45
N SER A 250 18.33 -2.44 10.76
CA SER A 250 18.19 -3.20 9.51
C SER A 250 18.25 -2.32 8.27
N VAL A 251 17.66 -1.12 8.36
CA VAL A 251 17.64 -0.12 7.30
C VAL A 251 18.18 1.20 7.84
N SER A 252 19.36 1.59 7.38
CA SER A 252 20.04 2.77 7.86
C SER A 252 19.22 4.05 7.63
N LEU A 253 18.92 4.77 8.72
CA LEU A 253 18.26 6.07 8.65
C LEU A 253 19.06 7.07 7.81
N ASP A 254 20.37 7.14 8.02
CA ASP A 254 21.24 8.14 7.38
C ASP A 254 21.60 7.77 5.93
N ASN A 255 21.77 6.48 5.63
CA ASN A 255 22.26 6.04 4.31
C ASN A 255 21.11 5.64 3.35
N VAL A 256 19.91 5.38 3.86
CA VAL A 256 18.77 4.94 3.04
C VAL A 256 17.58 5.88 3.18
N ILE A 257 17.05 6.05 4.40
CA ILE A 257 15.76 6.73 4.58
C ILE A 257 15.85 8.23 4.31
N LYS A 258 16.81 8.92 4.94
CA LYS A 258 16.99 10.38 4.75
C LYS A 258 17.32 10.75 3.29
N PRO A 259 18.24 10.04 2.59
CA PRO A 259 18.49 10.28 1.17
C PRO A 259 17.27 10.04 0.29
N LEU A 260 16.47 9.00 0.57
CA LEU A 260 15.25 8.71 -0.18
C LEU A 260 14.19 9.82 0.02
N ILE A 261 13.95 10.24 1.26
CA ILE A 261 13.06 11.38 1.57
C ILE A 261 13.54 12.64 0.85
N ALA A 262 14.85 12.94 0.91
CA ALA A 262 15.41 14.13 0.26
C ALA A 262 15.23 14.10 -1.26
N ALA A 263 15.51 12.97 -1.92
CA ALA A 263 15.35 12.80 -3.36
C ALA A 263 13.89 13.01 -3.80
N TYR A 264 12.95 12.40 -3.07
CA TYR A 264 11.52 12.48 -3.41
C TYR A 264 10.92 13.87 -3.08
N THR A 265 11.39 14.52 -2.01
CA THR A 265 10.94 15.88 -1.66
C THR A 265 11.47 16.93 -2.64
N ALA A 266 12.65 16.69 -3.23
CA ALA A 266 13.23 17.59 -4.22
C ALA A 266 12.52 17.54 -5.58
N ASP A 267 11.75 16.49 -5.87
CA ASP A 267 10.99 16.36 -7.12
C ASP A 267 9.61 17.03 -6.98
N PRO A 268 9.35 18.17 -7.67
CA PRO A 268 8.08 18.87 -7.56
C PRO A 268 6.88 18.11 -8.16
N ALA A 269 7.12 17.05 -8.93
CA ALA A 269 6.08 16.20 -9.46
C ALA A 269 5.48 15.25 -8.40
N LEU A 270 6.15 15.09 -7.25
CA LEU A 270 5.70 14.22 -6.16
C LEU A 270 5.05 15.03 -5.03
N LYS A 271 4.08 14.40 -4.36
CA LYS A 271 3.53 14.90 -3.10
C LYS A 271 4.10 14.05 -1.96
N THR A 272 5.32 14.33 -1.57
CA THR A 272 6.07 13.52 -0.61
C THR A 272 5.84 13.99 0.83
N THR A 273 5.59 13.04 1.72
CA THR A 273 5.62 13.20 3.19
C THR A 273 6.70 12.29 3.76
N GLY A 274 7.70 12.85 4.44
CA GLY A 274 8.73 12.11 5.15
C GLY A 274 8.52 12.22 6.67
N VAL A 275 8.51 11.10 7.39
CA VAL A 275 8.33 11.06 8.85
C VAL A 275 9.37 10.13 9.46
N ILE A 276 10.01 10.58 10.54
CA ILE A 276 10.90 9.75 11.36
C ILE A 276 10.23 9.55 12.71
N LEU A 277 9.98 8.29 13.06
CA LEU A 277 9.42 7.91 14.35
C LEU A 277 10.52 7.32 15.26
N PRO A 278 10.41 7.49 16.58
CA PRO A 278 11.27 6.74 17.49
C PRO A 278 10.90 5.26 17.43
N GLY A 279 11.89 4.39 17.21
CA GLY A 279 11.60 2.95 17.12
C GLY A 279 12.70 2.13 16.48
N ASP A 280 12.57 0.81 16.63
CA ASP A 280 13.33 -0.19 15.89
C ASP A 280 12.73 -0.42 14.49
N HIS A 281 13.29 -1.36 13.72
CA HIS A 281 12.83 -1.71 12.38
C HIS A 281 11.33 -2.09 12.31
N SER A 282 10.79 -2.73 13.34
CA SER A 282 9.40 -3.16 13.42
C SER A 282 8.49 -2.14 14.13
N PHE A 283 9.03 -1.00 14.58
CA PHE A 283 8.33 0.01 15.37
C PHE A 283 7.71 -0.58 16.65
N SER A 284 8.40 -1.51 17.31
CA SER A 284 7.86 -2.35 18.39
C SER A 284 7.27 -1.55 19.57
N TRP A 285 7.81 -0.38 19.88
CA TRP A 285 7.30 0.49 20.96
C TRP A 285 6.58 1.75 20.47
N THR A 286 6.36 1.92 19.16
CA THR A 286 5.65 3.06 18.56
C THR A 286 4.57 2.63 17.57
N ARG A 287 4.01 1.41 17.73
CA ARG A 287 2.98 0.87 16.82
C ARG A 287 1.78 1.80 16.65
N LYS A 288 1.30 2.41 17.74
CA LYS A 288 0.18 3.34 17.66
C LYS A 288 0.53 4.60 16.87
N ALA A 289 1.72 5.18 17.09
CA ALA A 289 2.18 6.34 16.34
C ALA A 289 2.36 6.01 14.84
N LEU A 290 2.88 4.82 14.52
CA LEU A 290 2.96 4.34 13.13
C LEU A 290 1.57 4.23 12.51
N ILE A 291 0.63 3.58 13.19
CA ILE A 291 -0.75 3.42 12.72
C ILE A 291 -1.40 4.80 12.49
N ASP A 292 -1.28 5.72 13.45
CA ASP A 292 -1.83 7.07 13.31
C ASP A 292 -1.22 7.80 12.10
N THR A 293 0.11 7.78 11.97
CA THR A 293 0.83 8.43 10.86
C THR A 293 0.35 7.90 9.49
N VAL A 294 0.30 6.59 9.34
CA VAL A 294 -0.08 5.96 8.06
C VAL A 294 -1.56 6.15 7.76
N SER A 295 -2.43 6.00 8.75
CA SER A 295 -3.87 6.14 8.56
C SER A 295 -4.28 7.60 8.27
N ASP A 296 -3.66 8.58 8.96
CA ASP A 296 -3.91 10.00 8.69
C ASP A 296 -3.48 10.37 7.27
N TRP A 297 -2.30 9.93 6.85
CA TRP A 297 -1.85 10.13 5.48
C TRP A 297 -2.76 9.44 4.46
N ALA A 298 -3.16 8.18 4.69
CA ALA A 298 -4.03 7.42 3.80
C ALA A 298 -5.40 8.08 3.62
N SER A 299 -5.89 8.83 4.60
CA SER A 299 -7.15 9.57 4.51
C SER A 299 -7.16 10.60 3.37
N GLY A 300 -5.99 11.13 3.01
CA GLY A 300 -5.81 12.01 1.85
C GLY A 300 -5.83 11.30 0.49
N CYS A 301 -5.88 9.98 0.47
CA CYS A 301 -5.90 9.13 -0.73
C CYS A 301 -7.30 8.63 -1.13
N ARG A 302 -8.35 9.12 -0.48
CA ARG A 302 -9.76 8.72 -0.70
C ARG A 302 -10.40 9.36 -1.92
#